data_d91d79eaea2831b80347b9b15779116b
#
_entry.id   d91d79eaea2831b80347b9b15779116b
#
_cell.length_a   1.000
_cell.length_b   1.000
_cell.length_c   1.000
_cell.angle_alpha   90.00
_cell.angle_beta   90.00
_cell.angle_gamma   90.00
#
_symmetry.space_group_name_H-M   'P 1'
#
loop_
_entity.id
_entity.type
_entity.pdbx_description
1 polymer ?
#
loop_
_entity_poly.entity_id
_entity_poly.type
_entity_poly.pdbx_seq_one_letter_code
_entity_poly.pdbx_strand_id
1 'polypeptide(L)'
;MNYTNVAGGLDQRNAFYNAALDVLTYGLGGNGYRPFCAAQDIVTHEFTHGYTAHTSGLIYRNQAGAMNESMSDVFGYLVEAEYQNGGDWTQGEDVHYTGASRSFINPPDYNQPDHVDHPYFVAYNPNPQWSNDFGGVH
;
A
#
# COMPACT_ATOMS: atom_id res chain seq x y z
N MET A 1 -1.55 13.45 -12.96
CA MET A 1 -1.01 12.07 -12.72
C MET A 1 -1.12 11.26 -14.00
N ASN A 2 -0.06 10.53 -14.33
CA ASN A 2 -0.02 9.66 -15.49
C ASN A 2 -0.04 8.20 -15.03
N TYR A 3 -0.67 7.32 -15.80
CA TYR A 3 -0.70 5.89 -15.54
C TYR A 3 0.27 5.17 -16.47
N THR A 4 1.10 4.30 -15.93
CA THR A 4 1.97 3.44 -16.73
C THR A 4 1.85 1.99 -16.28
N ASN A 5 1.63 1.09 -17.25
CA ASN A 5 1.88 -0.33 -17.07
C ASN A 5 3.31 -0.63 -17.49
N VAL A 6 4.12 -1.19 -16.60
CA VAL A 6 5.51 -1.47 -16.90
C VAL A 6 5.68 -2.96 -17.23
N ALA A 7 5.98 -3.20 -18.49
CA ALA A 7 6.39 -4.51 -18.96
C ALA A 7 7.93 -4.61 -18.90
N GLY A 8 8.41 -5.46 -18.00
CA GLY A 8 9.82 -5.87 -17.96
C GLY A 8 10.76 -4.98 -17.14
N GLY A 9 11.39 -5.54 -16.12
CA GLY A 9 12.52 -4.95 -15.40
C GLY A 9 12.22 -4.30 -14.05
N LEU A 10 10.96 -3.99 -13.72
CA LEU A 10 10.50 -3.65 -12.38
C LEU A 10 9.77 -4.86 -11.77
N ASP A 11 9.65 -4.90 -10.45
CA ASP A 11 8.91 -5.99 -9.80
C ASP A 11 7.45 -5.97 -10.29
N GLN A 12 7.13 -6.97 -11.11
CA GLN A 12 5.80 -7.10 -11.70
C GLN A 12 4.71 -7.39 -10.65
N ARG A 13 5.11 -7.67 -9.41
CA ARG A 13 4.25 -7.99 -8.26
C ARG A 13 4.17 -6.84 -7.26
N ASN A 14 4.18 -5.62 -7.75
CA ASN A 14 4.06 -4.43 -6.92
C ASN A 14 3.31 -3.30 -7.65
N ALA A 15 2.81 -2.36 -6.87
CA ALA A 15 2.34 -1.06 -7.34
C ALA A 15 3.05 0.02 -6.52
N PHE A 16 3.21 1.22 -7.07
CA PHE A 16 3.76 2.35 -6.34
C PHE A 16 3.46 3.69 -7.01
N TYR A 17 3.35 4.72 -6.20
CA TYR A 17 3.40 6.10 -6.65
C TYR A 17 4.85 6.60 -6.69
N ASN A 18 5.29 7.08 -7.83
CA ASN A 18 6.61 7.71 -7.98
C ASN A 18 6.49 9.23 -7.86
N ALA A 19 6.82 9.76 -6.70
CA ALA A 19 6.71 11.19 -6.42
C ALA A 19 7.64 12.06 -7.27
N ALA A 20 8.79 11.56 -7.72
CA ALA A 20 9.73 12.32 -8.54
C ALA A 20 9.23 12.53 -9.98
N LEU A 21 8.42 11.60 -10.47
CA LEU A 21 7.88 11.63 -11.83
C LEU A 21 6.38 11.97 -11.86
N ASP A 22 5.74 12.03 -10.70
CA ASP A 22 4.29 12.18 -10.54
C ASP A 22 3.51 11.10 -11.32
N VAL A 23 3.91 9.84 -11.16
CA VAL A 23 3.40 8.71 -11.93
C VAL A 23 2.94 7.58 -11.01
N LEU A 24 1.76 7.02 -11.30
CA LEU A 24 1.28 5.77 -10.72
C LEU A 24 1.78 4.61 -11.59
N THR A 25 2.37 3.62 -10.95
CA THR A 25 2.94 2.43 -11.61
C THR A 25 2.32 1.17 -11.06
N TYR A 26 1.84 0.30 -11.94
CA TYR A 26 1.22 -0.98 -11.57
C TYR A 26 1.92 -2.11 -12.30
N GLY A 27 2.36 -3.11 -11.54
CA GLY A 27 2.94 -4.32 -12.09
C GLY A 27 1.91 -5.19 -12.81
N LEU A 28 2.36 -5.94 -13.80
CA LEU A 28 1.50 -6.83 -14.58
C LEU A 28 1.16 -8.15 -13.87
N GLY A 29 1.68 -8.36 -12.66
CA GLY A 29 1.50 -9.60 -11.92
C GLY A 29 2.36 -10.75 -12.46
N GLY A 30 1.81 -11.95 -12.45
CA GLY A 30 2.53 -13.20 -12.75
C GLY A 30 2.93 -13.96 -11.48
N ASN A 31 3.27 -15.25 -11.61
CA ASN A 31 3.66 -16.09 -10.47
C ASN A 31 2.64 -16.10 -9.29
N GLY A 32 1.36 -16.23 -9.60
CA GLY A 32 0.30 -16.25 -8.58
C GLY A 32 -0.37 -14.91 -8.31
N TYR A 33 -0.11 -13.91 -9.15
CA TYR A 33 -0.71 -12.57 -9.07
C TYR A 33 -1.36 -12.17 -10.38
N ARG A 34 -2.47 -11.47 -10.30
CA ARG A 34 -3.09 -10.72 -11.40
C ARG A 34 -2.40 -9.37 -11.56
N PRO A 35 -2.64 -8.63 -12.65
CA PRO A 35 -2.19 -7.24 -12.77
C PRO A 35 -2.68 -6.40 -11.58
N PHE A 36 -1.78 -5.61 -10.99
CA PHE A 36 -2.07 -4.83 -9.78
C PHE A 36 -3.10 -3.70 -10.01
N CYS A 37 -3.27 -3.27 -11.25
CA CYS A 37 -4.35 -2.34 -11.62
C CYS A 37 -5.74 -2.98 -11.65
N ALA A 38 -5.88 -4.29 -11.41
CA ALA A 38 -7.17 -4.96 -11.34
C ALA A 38 -7.82 -4.85 -9.95
N ALA A 39 -7.07 -4.52 -8.91
CA ALA A 39 -7.57 -4.33 -7.55
C ALA A 39 -7.86 -2.85 -7.29
N GLN A 40 -9.09 -2.54 -6.91
CA GLN A 40 -9.53 -1.17 -6.73
C GLN A 40 -8.94 -0.52 -5.49
N ASP A 41 -8.80 -1.27 -4.41
CA ASP A 41 -8.13 -0.88 -3.18
C ASP A 41 -6.68 -0.47 -3.43
N ILE A 42 -5.91 -1.29 -4.20
CA ILE A 42 -4.52 -0.99 -4.57
C ILE A 42 -4.46 0.27 -5.47
N VAL A 43 -5.34 0.38 -6.46
CA VAL A 43 -5.36 1.57 -7.33
C VAL A 43 -5.63 2.83 -6.53
N THR A 44 -6.57 2.78 -5.59
CA THR A 44 -6.91 3.92 -4.73
C THR A 44 -5.80 4.20 -3.73
N HIS A 45 -5.16 3.17 -3.17
CA HIS A 45 -4.02 3.30 -2.28
C HIS A 45 -2.89 4.12 -2.93
N GLU A 46 -2.47 3.72 -4.12
CA GLU A 46 -1.40 4.44 -4.84
C GLU A 46 -1.82 5.86 -5.25
N PHE A 47 -3.08 6.04 -5.65
CA PHE A 47 -3.62 7.36 -5.93
C PHE A 47 -3.57 8.26 -4.68
N THR A 48 -3.86 7.71 -3.50
CA THR A 48 -3.84 8.44 -2.24
C THR A 48 -2.42 8.89 -1.87
N HIS A 49 -1.38 8.11 -2.15
CA HIS A 49 0.00 8.57 -2.02
C HIS A 49 0.26 9.83 -2.86
N GLY A 50 -0.20 9.84 -4.11
CA GLY A 50 -0.10 11.01 -4.97
C GLY A 50 -0.89 12.20 -4.41
N TYR A 51 -2.12 11.98 -3.95
CA TYR A 51 -2.93 13.02 -3.31
C TYR A 51 -2.25 13.60 -2.07
N THR A 52 -1.72 12.74 -1.20
CA THR A 52 -0.98 13.12 0.00
C THR A 52 0.26 13.94 -0.34
N ALA A 53 1.01 13.56 -1.36
CA ALA A 53 2.19 14.31 -1.82
C ALA A 53 1.85 15.72 -2.28
N HIS A 54 0.68 15.92 -2.92
CA HIS A 54 0.24 17.21 -3.44
C HIS A 54 -0.56 18.06 -2.42
N THR A 55 -0.90 17.51 -1.26
CA THR A 55 -1.72 18.21 -0.24
C THR A 55 -1.00 18.35 1.08
N SER A 56 -1.03 17.32 1.93
CA SER A 56 -0.43 17.35 3.26
C SER A 56 1.10 17.27 3.24
N GLY A 57 1.69 16.73 2.17
CA GLY A 57 3.13 16.59 2.01
C GLY A 57 3.76 15.72 3.09
N LEU A 58 3.04 14.71 3.62
CA LEU A 58 3.59 13.78 4.60
C LEU A 58 4.85 13.12 4.02
N ILE A 59 5.98 13.40 4.65
CA ILE A 59 7.27 12.83 4.25
C ILE A 59 7.19 11.31 4.41
N TYR A 60 7.53 10.58 3.36
CA TYR A 60 7.51 9.11 3.35
C TYR A 60 8.69 8.54 4.15
N ARG A 61 8.64 8.79 5.46
CA ARG A 61 9.69 8.41 6.41
C ARG A 61 9.14 8.34 7.83
N ASN A 62 9.56 7.33 8.59
CA ASN A 62 9.19 7.15 9.99
C ASN A 62 7.65 7.16 10.18
N GLN A 63 7.18 7.70 11.27
CA GLN A 63 5.74 7.77 11.58
C GLN A 63 4.92 8.54 10.54
N ALA A 64 5.49 9.56 9.91
CA ALA A 64 4.81 10.27 8.83
C ALA A 64 4.63 9.37 7.59
N GLY A 65 5.61 8.50 7.31
CA GLY A 65 5.49 7.46 6.28
C GLY A 65 4.44 6.41 6.62
N ALA A 66 4.43 5.95 7.87
CA ALA A 66 3.40 5.02 8.34
C ALA A 66 1.98 5.62 8.25
N MET A 67 1.81 6.90 8.61
CA MET A 67 0.55 7.60 8.42
C MET A 67 0.15 7.74 6.95
N ASN A 68 1.12 7.98 6.06
CA ASN A 68 0.89 8.05 4.63
C ASN A 68 0.35 6.71 4.10
N GLU A 69 0.96 5.60 4.50
CA GLU A 69 0.49 4.25 4.18
C GLU A 69 -0.90 3.98 4.76
N SER A 70 -1.10 4.25 6.05
CA SER A 70 -2.38 4.02 6.72
C SER A 70 -3.53 4.80 6.07
N MET A 71 -3.31 6.06 5.71
CA MET A 71 -4.31 6.86 5.00
C MET A 71 -4.59 6.28 3.61
N SER A 72 -3.57 5.78 2.92
CA SER A 72 -3.72 5.14 1.62
C SER A 72 -4.54 3.85 1.72
N ASP A 73 -4.31 3.05 2.76
CA ASP A 73 -5.09 1.84 3.05
C ASP A 73 -6.55 2.18 3.38
N VAL A 74 -6.78 3.17 4.25
CA VAL A 74 -8.14 3.58 4.62
C VAL A 74 -8.94 4.03 3.39
N PHE A 75 -8.37 4.86 2.52
CA PHE A 75 -9.06 5.30 1.31
C PHE A 75 -9.20 4.17 0.29
N GLY A 76 -8.22 3.28 0.18
CA GLY A 76 -8.31 2.06 -0.63
C GLY A 76 -9.53 1.25 -0.26
N TYR A 77 -9.62 0.86 1.02
CA TYR A 77 -10.74 0.11 1.56
C TYR A 77 -12.09 0.84 1.40
N LEU A 78 -12.17 2.14 1.72
CA LEU A 78 -13.44 2.87 1.66
C LEU A 78 -14.00 2.95 0.24
N VAL A 79 -13.14 3.17 -0.75
CA VAL A 79 -13.57 3.23 -2.16
C VAL A 79 -14.00 1.85 -2.64
N GLU A 80 -13.26 0.80 -2.31
CA GLU A 80 -13.64 -0.55 -2.65
C GLU A 80 -14.97 -0.95 -2.01
N ALA A 81 -15.14 -0.73 -0.70
CA ALA A 81 -16.36 -1.03 0.04
C ALA A 81 -17.60 -0.34 -0.55
N GLU A 82 -17.45 0.88 -1.05
CA GLU A 82 -18.53 1.62 -1.71
C GLU A 82 -18.94 0.96 -3.03
N TYR A 83 -17.98 0.50 -3.83
CA TYR A 83 -18.24 -0.09 -5.14
C TYR A 83 -18.66 -1.55 -5.10
N GLN A 84 -18.19 -2.31 -4.12
CA GLN A 84 -18.49 -3.75 -3.97
C GLN A 84 -19.68 -4.05 -3.04
N ASN A 85 -20.43 -3.03 -2.58
CA ASN A 85 -21.51 -3.15 -1.62
C ASN A 85 -21.12 -3.78 -0.28
N GLY A 86 -19.94 -3.45 0.22
CA GLY A 86 -19.36 -3.90 1.48
C GLY A 86 -17.94 -4.41 1.27
N GLY A 87 -16.99 -3.90 2.02
CA GLY A 87 -15.62 -4.35 1.98
C GLY A 87 -15.43 -5.66 2.76
N ASP A 88 -14.39 -6.39 2.43
CA ASP A 88 -14.03 -7.64 3.09
C ASP A 88 -12.97 -7.46 4.19
N TRP A 89 -12.54 -6.21 4.43
CA TRP A 89 -11.52 -5.84 5.42
C TRP A 89 -10.13 -6.40 5.13
N THR A 90 -9.85 -6.68 3.85
CA THR A 90 -8.52 -7.03 3.37
C THR A 90 -8.01 -6.04 2.33
N GLN A 91 -6.78 -6.19 1.89
CA GLN A 91 -6.22 -5.44 0.79
C GLN A 91 -5.49 -6.37 -0.17
N GLY A 92 -5.72 -6.18 -1.45
CA GLY A 92 -5.03 -6.87 -2.53
C GLY A 92 -5.50 -8.29 -2.78
N GLU A 93 -6.63 -8.72 -2.24
CA GLU A 93 -7.21 -10.05 -2.49
C GLU A 93 -7.58 -10.22 -3.97
N ASP A 94 -7.97 -9.15 -4.65
CA ASP A 94 -8.27 -9.17 -6.08
C ASP A 94 -7.06 -9.42 -6.98
N VAL A 95 -5.84 -9.16 -6.49
CA VAL A 95 -4.60 -9.47 -7.23
C VAL A 95 -3.97 -10.78 -6.82
N HIS A 96 -4.20 -11.26 -5.62
CA HIS A 96 -3.73 -12.57 -5.19
C HIS A 96 -4.64 -13.68 -5.70
N TYR A 97 -4.10 -14.77 -6.21
CA TYR A 97 -4.93 -15.97 -6.50
C TYR A 97 -5.36 -16.67 -5.22
N THR A 98 -4.66 -16.45 -4.12
CA THR A 98 -4.99 -17.01 -2.81
C THR A 98 -4.59 -16.02 -1.71
N GLY A 99 -5.56 -15.51 -0.97
CA GLY A 99 -5.33 -14.59 0.15
C GLY A 99 -5.26 -13.11 -0.27
N ALA A 100 -4.67 -12.31 0.58
CA ALA A 100 -4.56 -10.86 0.45
C ALA A 100 -3.15 -10.38 0.85
N SER A 101 -2.88 -9.09 0.69
CA SER A 101 -1.63 -8.47 1.13
C SER A 101 -1.65 -8.11 2.61
N ARG A 102 -2.79 -7.70 3.14
CA ARG A 102 -3.01 -7.33 4.55
C ARG A 102 -4.46 -7.54 4.98
N SER A 103 -4.66 -7.55 6.30
CA SER A 103 -5.98 -7.56 6.92
C SER A 103 -6.12 -6.36 7.86
N PHE A 104 -7.23 -5.65 7.75
CA PHE A 104 -7.58 -4.53 8.63
C PHE A 104 -8.29 -4.98 9.91
N ILE A 105 -8.77 -6.26 9.96
CA ILE A 105 -9.36 -6.85 11.17
C ILE A 105 -8.29 -7.53 12.03
N ASN A 106 -7.36 -8.24 11.41
CA ASN A 106 -6.31 -8.99 12.11
C ASN A 106 -4.95 -8.80 11.42
N PRO A 107 -4.32 -7.62 11.57
CA PRO A 107 -3.02 -7.32 10.96
C PRO A 107 -1.92 -8.35 11.25
N PRO A 108 -1.85 -8.99 12.45
CA PRO A 108 -0.84 -9.99 12.74
C PRO A 108 -0.82 -11.21 11.83
N ASP A 109 -1.94 -11.58 11.21
CA ASP A 109 -1.98 -12.68 10.23
C ASP A 109 -1.11 -12.39 9.00
N TYR A 110 -0.79 -11.12 8.76
CA TYR A 110 0.05 -10.62 7.66
C TYR A 110 1.35 -9.98 8.15
N ASN A 111 1.83 -10.35 9.35
CA ASN A 111 3.06 -9.85 9.97
C ASN A 111 3.06 -8.32 10.20
N GLN A 112 1.89 -7.75 10.45
CA GLN A 112 1.74 -6.35 10.81
C GLN A 112 1.31 -6.18 12.26
N PRO A 113 1.70 -5.09 12.93
CA PRO A 113 1.29 -4.85 14.31
C PRO A 113 -0.18 -4.37 14.36
N ASP A 114 -0.90 -4.77 15.38
CA ASP A 114 -2.24 -4.26 15.72
C ASP A 114 -2.20 -3.28 16.91
N HIS A 115 -1.04 -3.14 17.56
CA HIS A 115 -0.80 -2.18 18.65
C HIS A 115 0.70 -1.92 18.85
N VAL A 116 1.03 -0.86 19.58
CA VAL A 116 2.42 -0.38 19.76
C VAL A 116 3.35 -1.35 20.51
N ASP A 117 2.82 -2.27 21.28
CA ASP A 117 3.60 -3.28 22.01
C ASP A 117 3.68 -4.62 21.24
N HIS A 118 3.11 -4.69 20.01
CA HIS A 118 3.16 -5.90 19.22
C HIS A 118 4.59 -6.17 18.73
N PRO A 119 5.06 -7.45 18.65
CA PRO A 119 6.41 -7.79 18.19
C PRO A 119 6.74 -7.31 16.77
N TYR A 120 5.73 -7.12 15.92
CA TYR A 120 5.91 -6.58 14.56
C TYR A 120 6.00 -5.05 14.53
N PHE A 121 5.75 -4.36 15.65
CA PHE A 121 5.89 -2.91 15.70
C PHE A 121 7.34 -2.49 15.52
N VAL A 122 7.61 -1.67 14.52
CA VAL A 122 8.94 -1.13 14.24
C VAL A 122 9.08 0.21 14.93
N ALA A 123 9.83 0.24 16.04
CA ALA A 123 10.16 1.48 16.72
C ALA A 123 11.00 2.41 15.82
N TYR A 124 10.94 3.72 16.08
CA TYR A 124 11.76 4.70 15.41
C TYR A 124 13.23 4.29 15.33
N ASN A 125 13.76 4.19 14.12
CA ASN A 125 15.16 3.93 13.87
C ASN A 125 15.84 5.21 13.37
N PRO A 126 16.78 5.81 14.12
CA PRO A 126 17.47 7.03 13.72
C PRO A 126 18.50 6.81 12.59
N ASN A 127 18.78 5.56 12.20
CA ASN A 127 19.76 5.27 11.17
C ASN A 127 19.21 5.64 9.77
N PRO A 128 19.81 6.63 9.07
CA PRO A 128 19.32 7.07 7.76
C PRO A 128 19.38 6.01 6.66
N GLN A 129 20.15 4.93 6.84
CA GLN A 129 20.22 3.83 5.88
C GLN A 129 18.98 2.91 5.92
N TRP A 130 18.22 2.95 7.02
CA TRP A 130 16.99 2.17 7.24
C TRP A 130 15.74 3.06 7.21
N SER A 131 15.86 4.25 6.67
CA SER A 131 14.87 5.32 6.81
C SER A 131 13.61 5.16 5.97
N ASN A 132 13.53 4.14 5.14
CA ASN A 132 12.48 4.05 4.14
C ASN A 132 11.45 2.98 4.42
N ASP A 133 11.58 2.24 5.51
CA ASP A 133 10.67 1.14 5.74
C ASP A 133 9.97 1.25 7.08
N PHE A 134 8.77 1.73 7.02
CA PHE A 134 7.76 1.59 8.06
C PHE A 134 6.58 0.77 7.56
N GLY A 135 6.81 -0.05 6.58
CA GLY A 135 5.83 -0.96 6.03
C GLY A 135 5.17 -1.91 7.03
N GLY A 136 5.53 -1.84 8.29
CA GLY A 136 4.91 -2.59 9.36
C GLY A 136 4.09 -1.76 10.35
N VAL A 137 3.83 -0.49 10.06
CA VAL A 137 3.07 0.40 10.96
C VAL A 137 2.08 1.18 10.12
N HIS A 138 1.02 0.55 9.75
CA HIS A 138 -0.09 1.16 9.02
C HIS A 138 -1.26 1.48 9.93
#